data_dc49e02ccd4a115317be752d34c28712
#
_entry.id   dc49e02ccd4a115317be752d34c28712
#
_cell.length_a   1.000
_cell.length_b   1.000
_cell.length_c   1.000
_cell.angle_alpha   90.00
_cell.angle_beta   90.00
_cell.angle_gamma   90.00
#
_symmetry.space_group_name_H-M   'P 1'
#
loop_
_entity.id
_entity.type
_entity.pdbx_description
1 polymer ?
#
loop_
_entity_poly.entity_id
_entity_poly.type
_entity_poly.pdbx_seq_one_letter_code
_entity_poly.pdbx_strand_id
1 'polypeptide(L)'
;MRVPSWRWLHSRRVLVMVAVVLAAGAGVGSWLATSSSATPATTTTVVTASYGTVSQTASATGTIEPASEADVDFAVAGQVTAVDVSVGQTVSAGQTLATVDPSALQADLDAAEATLDSDESKLSSDTSSGAPGEELTADQAAVTAAKSAVTSAQDSLNDATLTAPIAGEVAEVNLAVGQQVSGTGGTGGNTGNSGTSNSSSFAEADSGATSSGTNGSSSSSSGDQVVIVDTSSWLVDASVDDSSIGEIEQGDQADIVPEGSDTTVYGTVGSIGLIASSSSGVASFPVTVDVTGDPSGLYTGLTADLTIVVKQLSDVLTVPTAALRYENGGTEVEMVQNGRDVMQPVTVGISSGGEAQITSGLVAGDQVVETFVRSTTGRSGTGGFEFPGGGSFRGGGFGGGGLGGGVFSPGG
;
A
#
# COMPACT_ATOMS: atom_id res chain seq x y z
N MET A 1 -8.75 -111.69 17.93
CA MET A 1 -8.67 -110.86 16.73
C MET A 1 -8.72 -109.33 17.10
N ARG A 2 -7.68 -108.62 16.80
CA ARG A 2 -7.42 -107.22 17.27
C ARG A 2 -8.25 -106.24 16.46
N VAL A 3 -8.90 -105.31 17.11
CA VAL A 3 -9.52 -104.12 16.50
C VAL A 3 -8.64 -102.90 16.85
N PRO A 4 -8.15 -102.08 15.92
CA PRO A 4 -7.33 -100.91 16.25
C PRO A 4 -8.20 -99.68 16.48
N SER A 5 -7.80 -98.93 17.46
CA SER A 5 -8.39 -97.73 18.02
C SER A 5 -8.35 -96.53 17.08
N TRP A 6 -9.51 -95.99 16.70
CA TRP A 6 -9.70 -94.76 15.87
C TRP A 6 -10.07 -93.50 16.71
N ARG A 7 -9.48 -93.37 17.86
CA ARG A 7 -9.81 -92.28 18.77
C ARG A 7 -8.82 -91.15 18.86
N TRP A 8 -7.75 -91.15 18.06
CA TRP A 8 -6.65 -90.22 18.28
C TRP A 8 -6.61 -89.03 17.28
N LEU A 9 -7.46 -89.02 16.26
CA LEU A 9 -7.47 -87.98 15.27
C LEU A 9 -8.37 -86.78 15.55
N HIS A 10 -9.35 -86.97 16.48
CA HIS A 10 -10.36 -85.94 16.79
C HIS A 10 -9.87 -84.92 17.86
N SER A 11 -8.96 -85.35 18.74
CA SER A 11 -8.42 -84.47 19.81
C SER A 11 -7.50 -83.36 19.34
N ARG A 12 -6.73 -83.57 18.24
CA ARG A 12 -5.87 -82.57 17.69
C ARG A 12 -6.65 -81.45 16.93
N ARG A 13 -7.73 -81.80 16.29
CA ARG A 13 -8.57 -80.83 15.59
C ARG A 13 -9.37 -79.94 16.54
N VAL A 14 -9.84 -80.48 17.65
CA VAL A 14 -10.52 -79.72 18.71
C VAL A 14 -9.51 -78.76 19.41
N LEU A 15 -8.30 -79.20 19.70
CA LEU A 15 -7.27 -78.36 20.32
C LEU A 15 -6.82 -77.20 19.43
N VAL A 16 -6.72 -77.41 18.12
CA VAL A 16 -6.40 -76.36 17.14
C VAL A 16 -7.59 -75.36 17.01
N MET A 17 -8.83 -75.84 17.01
CA MET A 17 -9.99 -74.95 16.96
C MET A 17 -10.12 -74.09 18.22
N VAL A 18 -9.86 -74.63 19.40
CA VAL A 18 -9.87 -73.84 20.65
C VAL A 18 -8.73 -72.84 20.69
N ALA A 19 -7.52 -73.16 20.17
CA ALA A 19 -6.43 -72.24 20.09
C ALA A 19 -6.71 -71.08 19.11
N VAL A 20 -7.36 -71.33 17.96
CA VAL A 20 -7.75 -70.29 16.98
C VAL A 20 -8.82 -69.37 17.55
N VAL A 21 -9.81 -69.86 18.28
CA VAL A 21 -10.85 -69.09 18.94
C VAL A 21 -10.28 -68.22 20.06
N LEU A 22 -9.30 -68.74 20.85
CA LEU A 22 -8.62 -67.93 21.88
C LEU A 22 -7.69 -66.86 21.26
N ALA A 23 -7.03 -67.16 20.17
CA ALA A 23 -6.21 -66.17 19.46
C ALA A 23 -7.07 -65.07 18.79
N ALA A 24 -8.22 -65.43 18.22
CA ALA A 24 -9.16 -64.46 17.67
C ALA A 24 -9.84 -63.59 18.78
N GLY A 25 -10.15 -64.18 19.93
CA GLY A 25 -10.69 -63.44 21.08
C GLY A 25 -9.67 -62.47 21.69
N ALA A 26 -8.39 -62.84 21.76
CA ALA A 26 -7.31 -61.97 22.22
C ALA A 26 -7.02 -60.82 21.22
N GLY A 27 -7.12 -61.07 19.91
CA GLY A 27 -7.00 -60.03 18.88
C GLY A 27 -8.12 -58.97 18.93
N VAL A 28 -9.36 -59.39 19.09
CA VAL A 28 -10.53 -58.48 19.23
C VAL A 28 -10.49 -57.72 20.55
N GLY A 29 -10.12 -58.37 21.65
CA GLY A 29 -9.95 -57.72 22.95
C GLY A 29 -8.83 -56.69 22.97
N SER A 30 -7.72 -56.91 22.27
CA SER A 30 -6.62 -55.97 22.13
C SER A 30 -7.01 -54.78 21.26
N TRP A 31 -7.80 -54.99 20.20
CA TRP A 31 -8.26 -53.89 19.32
C TRP A 31 -9.30 -52.99 20.01
N LEU A 32 -10.20 -53.55 20.85
CA LEU A 32 -11.13 -52.77 21.66
C LEU A 32 -10.46 -52.01 22.82
N ALA A 33 -9.35 -52.49 23.34
CA ALA A 33 -8.61 -51.81 24.41
C ALA A 33 -7.73 -50.63 23.91
N THR A 34 -7.39 -50.58 22.60
CA THR A 34 -6.58 -49.51 22.00
C THR A 34 -7.42 -48.37 21.42
N SER A 35 -8.75 -48.49 21.38
CA SER A 35 -9.65 -47.43 20.97
C SER A 35 -10.01 -46.49 22.13
N SER A 36 -9.05 -46.18 22.99
CA SER A 36 -9.21 -45.07 23.94
C SER A 36 -9.20 -43.78 23.14
N SER A 37 -10.37 -43.25 22.81
CA SER A 37 -10.51 -41.88 22.35
C SER A 37 -9.85 -41.00 23.39
N ALA A 38 -8.71 -40.39 23.03
CA ALA A 38 -8.09 -39.37 23.86
C ALA A 38 -9.12 -38.25 24.06
N THR A 39 -9.69 -38.19 25.23
CA THR A 39 -10.51 -37.07 25.65
C THR A 39 -9.61 -35.83 25.55
N PRO A 40 -10.00 -34.77 24.85
CA PRO A 40 -9.18 -33.56 24.82
C PRO A 40 -8.97 -33.08 26.26
N ALA A 41 -7.71 -32.90 26.64
CA ALA A 41 -7.38 -32.38 27.95
C ALA A 41 -7.83 -30.90 28.00
N THR A 42 -8.93 -30.68 28.65
CA THR A 42 -9.37 -29.33 29.02
C THR A 42 -8.55 -28.87 30.21
N THR A 43 -7.82 -27.77 30.04
CA THR A 43 -7.15 -27.09 31.14
C THR A 43 -8.06 -25.94 31.56
N THR A 44 -8.51 -25.96 32.82
CA THR A 44 -9.27 -24.88 33.41
C THR A 44 -8.31 -23.99 34.23
N THR A 45 -8.40 -22.69 34.01
CA THR A 45 -7.68 -21.68 34.79
C THR A 45 -8.69 -20.75 35.45
N VAL A 46 -8.47 -20.38 36.69
CA VAL A 46 -9.33 -19.42 37.39
C VAL A 46 -8.74 -18.03 37.21
N VAL A 47 -9.51 -17.12 36.64
CA VAL A 47 -9.15 -15.71 36.42
C VAL A 47 -10.10 -14.83 37.22
N THR A 48 -9.60 -13.72 37.74
CA THR A 48 -10.41 -12.77 38.52
C THR A 48 -10.94 -11.65 37.63
N ALA A 49 -12.26 -11.41 37.67
CA ALA A 49 -12.87 -10.27 36.99
C ALA A 49 -12.30 -8.96 37.57
N SER A 50 -11.71 -8.11 36.75
CA SER A 50 -11.07 -6.87 37.14
C SER A 50 -11.48 -5.72 36.25
N TYR A 51 -11.30 -4.50 36.75
CA TYR A 51 -11.43 -3.32 35.90
C TYR A 51 -10.27 -3.25 34.93
N GLY A 52 -10.58 -3.04 33.68
CA GLY A 52 -9.61 -2.94 32.58
C GLY A 52 -10.06 -1.95 31.51
N THR A 53 -9.30 -1.89 30.44
CA THR A 53 -9.62 -1.11 29.25
C THR A 53 -9.91 -2.07 28.11
N VAL A 54 -11.05 -1.89 27.45
CA VAL A 54 -11.40 -2.62 26.20
C VAL A 54 -11.46 -1.61 25.07
N SER A 55 -10.69 -1.85 24.01
CA SER A 55 -10.68 -1.04 22.80
C SER A 55 -11.20 -1.83 21.62
N GLN A 56 -12.14 -1.24 20.89
CA GLN A 56 -12.57 -1.75 19.59
C GLN A 56 -11.70 -1.12 18.52
N THR A 57 -11.13 -1.93 17.66
CA THR A 57 -10.17 -1.48 16.63
C THR A 57 -10.62 -1.92 15.25
N ALA A 58 -10.35 -1.07 14.27
CA ALA A 58 -10.46 -1.39 12.85
C ALA A 58 -9.04 -1.51 12.27
N SER A 59 -8.79 -2.57 11.49
CA SER A 59 -7.50 -2.76 10.82
C SER A 59 -7.58 -2.26 9.39
N ALA A 60 -6.54 -1.61 8.93
CA ALA A 60 -6.39 -1.12 7.57
C ALA A 60 -4.93 -1.30 7.12
N THR A 61 -4.71 -1.22 5.82
CA THR A 61 -3.36 -1.12 5.24
C THR A 61 -3.29 0.14 4.41
N GLY A 62 -2.14 0.79 4.40
CA GLY A 62 -1.95 2.03 3.66
C GLY A 62 -0.52 2.25 3.21
N THR A 63 -0.30 3.35 2.52
CA THR A 63 1.02 3.84 2.09
C THR A 63 1.35 5.12 2.82
N ILE A 64 2.60 5.23 3.24
CA ILE A 64 3.13 6.44 3.89
C ILE A 64 3.51 7.43 2.80
N GLU A 65 2.99 8.65 2.91
CA GLU A 65 3.25 9.74 1.99
C GLU A 65 3.64 11.00 2.75
N PRO A 66 4.40 11.91 2.15
CA PRO A 66 4.66 13.20 2.76
C PRO A 66 3.38 14.05 2.74
N ALA A 67 3.20 14.90 3.72
CA ALA A 67 2.04 15.80 3.73
C ALA A 67 2.08 16.86 2.64
N SER A 68 3.28 17.16 2.12
CA SER A 68 3.47 18.08 1.00
C SER A 68 4.61 17.58 0.11
N GLU A 69 4.33 17.53 -1.18
CA GLU A 69 5.27 17.25 -2.25
C GLU A 69 5.16 18.35 -3.29
N ALA A 70 6.26 18.74 -3.89
CA ALA A 70 6.29 19.73 -4.95
C ALA A 70 7.13 19.23 -6.12
N ASP A 71 6.42 19.06 -7.24
CA ASP A 71 7.00 18.79 -8.53
C ASP A 71 7.36 20.12 -9.18
N VAL A 72 8.65 20.32 -9.44
CA VAL A 72 9.16 21.61 -9.88
C VAL A 72 9.80 21.48 -11.26
N ASP A 73 9.22 22.22 -12.20
CA ASP A 73 9.65 22.27 -13.60
C ASP A 73 9.95 23.69 -14.03
N PHE A 74 10.89 23.85 -14.98
CA PHE A 74 11.08 25.14 -15.62
C PHE A 74 9.83 25.58 -16.41
N ALA A 75 9.34 26.79 -16.15
CA ALA A 75 8.26 27.38 -16.90
C ALA A 75 8.72 27.81 -18.32
N VAL A 76 10.01 28.07 -18.51
CA VAL A 76 10.62 28.51 -19.78
C VAL A 76 11.53 27.44 -20.37
N ALA A 77 11.63 27.44 -21.71
CA ALA A 77 12.54 26.56 -22.42
C ALA A 77 13.96 27.16 -22.40
N GLY A 78 14.97 26.32 -22.27
CA GLY A 78 16.35 26.75 -22.29
C GLY A 78 17.35 25.62 -22.13
N GLN A 79 18.64 25.93 -22.23
CA GLN A 79 19.71 24.99 -21.90
C GLN A 79 20.08 25.15 -20.41
N VAL A 80 20.11 24.08 -19.65
CA VAL A 80 20.51 24.08 -18.24
C VAL A 80 21.98 24.45 -18.13
N THR A 81 22.27 25.54 -17.42
CA THR A 81 23.63 26.06 -17.20
C THR A 81 24.21 25.61 -15.88
N ALA A 82 23.38 25.49 -14.84
CA ALA A 82 23.78 25.00 -13.53
C ALA A 82 22.66 24.20 -12.89
N VAL A 83 23.04 23.21 -12.07
CA VAL A 83 22.17 22.46 -11.13
C VAL A 83 22.82 22.56 -9.77
N ASP A 84 22.22 23.30 -8.85
CA ASP A 84 22.80 23.70 -7.57
C ASP A 84 22.39 22.78 -6.41
N VAL A 85 21.63 21.73 -6.70
CA VAL A 85 21.14 20.78 -5.72
C VAL A 85 21.42 19.34 -6.12
N SER A 86 21.38 18.45 -5.13
CA SER A 86 21.54 17.01 -5.31
C SER A 86 20.49 16.25 -4.50
N VAL A 87 20.18 15.03 -4.93
CA VAL A 87 19.27 14.13 -4.22
C VAL A 87 19.72 13.94 -2.77
N GLY A 88 18.79 14.01 -1.81
CA GLY A 88 19.04 13.93 -0.37
C GLY A 88 19.49 15.27 0.27
N GLN A 89 19.50 16.36 -0.49
CA GLN A 89 19.86 17.68 0.04
C GLN A 89 18.62 18.41 0.57
N THR A 90 18.72 18.95 1.78
CA THR A 90 17.67 19.83 2.34
C THR A 90 17.73 21.20 1.68
N VAL A 91 16.57 21.70 1.26
CA VAL A 91 16.38 23.02 0.65
C VAL A 91 15.37 23.86 1.42
N SER A 92 15.51 25.18 1.33
CA SER A 92 14.55 26.14 1.88
C SER A 92 13.66 26.71 0.79
N ALA A 93 12.43 27.09 1.13
CA ALA A 93 11.54 27.77 0.21
C ALA A 93 12.22 29.03 -0.38
N GLY A 94 12.14 29.21 -1.71
CA GLY A 94 12.82 30.27 -2.46
C GLY A 94 14.29 29.98 -2.78
N GLN A 95 14.86 28.85 -2.37
CA GLN A 95 16.23 28.49 -2.72
C GLN A 95 16.33 28.12 -4.21
N THR A 96 17.39 28.59 -4.88
CA THR A 96 17.68 28.21 -6.27
C THR A 96 18.06 26.73 -6.35
N LEU A 97 17.43 26.02 -7.29
CA LEU A 97 17.65 24.60 -7.57
C LEU A 97 18.49 24.41 -8.83
N ALA A 98 18.13 25.13 -9.89
CA ALA A 98 18.83 25.09 -11.19
C ALA A 98 18.61 26.38 -11.96
N THR A 99 19.43 26.61 -13.00
CA THR A 99 19.31 27.77 -13.88
C THR A 99 19.42 27.33 -15.34
N VAL A 100 18.66 28.00 -16.21
CA VAL A 100 18.81 27.89 -17.67
C VAL A 100 19.51 29.14 -18.23
N ASP A 101 20.01 29.04 -19.46
CA ASP A 101 20.65 30.17 -20.15
C ASP A 101 19.65 31.33 -20.36
N PRO A 102 19.84 32.47 -19.71
CA PRO A 102 18.90 33.59 -19.76
C PRO A 102 19.09 34.49 -20.98
N SER A 103 20.08 34.23 -21.85
CA SER A 103 20.50 35.18 -22.89
C SER A 103 19.40 35.51 -23.90
N ALA A 104 18.59 34.53 -24.30
CA ALA A 104 17.47 34.73 -25.19
C ALA A 104 16.36 35.53 -24.51
N LEU A 105 16.04 35.18 -23.28
CA LEU A 105 14.99 35.83 -22.47
C LEU A 105 15.37 37.29 -22.15
N GLN A 106 16.64 37.57 -21.92
CA GLN A 106 17.13 38.93 -21.73
C GLN A 106 16.96 39.74 -23.02
N ALA A 107 17.27 39.16 -24.19
CA ALA A 107 17.08 39.85 -25.47
C ALA A 107 15.58 40.14 -25.74
N ASP A 108 14.68 39.25 -25.35
CA ASP A 108 13.24 39.45 -25.46
C ASP A 108 12.76 40.60 -24.53
N LEU A 109 13.30 40.67 -23.31
CA LEU A 109 13.03 41.77 -22.39
C LEU A 109 13.50 43.11 -22.97
N ASP A 110 14.75 43.16 -23.45
CA ASP A 110 15.32 44.36 -24.06
C ASP A 110 14.49 44.85 -25.27
N ALA A 111 13.98 43.92 -26.08
CA ALA A 111 13.09 44.22 -27.21
C ALA A 111 11.73 44.77 -26.76
N ALA A 112 11.15 44.21 -25.69
CA ALA A 112 9.89 44.67 -25.12
C ALA A 112 10.03 46.08 -24.50
N GLU A 113 11.13 46.33 -23.80
CA GLU A 113 11.47 47.66 -23.25
C GLU A 113 11.66 48.71 -24.37
N ALA A 114 12.37 48.39 -25.45
CA ALA A 114 12.54 49.28 -26.59
C ALA A 114 11.18 49.60 -27.27
N THR A 115 10.25 48.64 -27.31
CA THR A 115 8.89 48.87 -27.83
C THR A 115 8.13 49.83 -26.92
N LEU A 116 8.20 49.65 -25.61
CA LEU A 116 7.59 50.52 -24.63
C LEU A 116 8.12 51.98 -24.75
N ASP A 117 9.44 52.14 -24.83
CA ASP A 117 10.06 53.45 -24.98
C ASP A 117 9.61 54.17 -26.28
N SER A 118 9.45 53.42 -27.37
CA SER A 118 8.92 53.92 -28.63
C SER A 118 7.48 54.42 -28.51
N ASP A 119 6.60 53.61 -27.88
CA ASP A 119 5.19 53.92 -27.70
C ASP A 119 4.99 55.09 -26.72
N GLU A 120 5.77 55.17 -25.65
CA GLU A 120 5.78 56.30 -24.72
C GLU A 120 6.25 57.60 -25.40
N SER A 121 7.29 57.54 -26.26
CA SER A 121 7.78 58.65 -27.03
C SER A 121 6.73 59.15 -28.02
N LYS A 122 6.00 58.23 -28.69
CA LYS A 122 4.90 58.54 -29.60
C LYS A 122 3.76 59.27 -28.86
N LEU A 123 3.27 58.71 -27.76
CA LEU A 123 2.23 59.31 -26.93
C LEU A 123 2.64 60.70 -26.46
N SER A 124 3.88 60.89 -26.03
CA SER A 124 4.41 62.19 -25.61
C SER A 124 4.40 63.22 -26.76
N SER A 125 4.84 62.79 -27.95
CA SER A 125 4.85 63.63 -29.18
C SER A 125 3.43 64.00 -29.56
N ASP A 126 2.49 63.05 -29.60
CA ASP A 126 1.12 63.29 -30.03
C ASP A 126 0.35 64.13 -28.99
N THR A 127 0.64 63.96 -27.71
CA THR A 127 0.13 64.84 -26.65
C THR A 127 0.65 66.28 -26.83
N SER A 128 1.93 66.46 -27.14
CA SER A 128 2.56 67.75 -27.30
C SER A 128 2.09 68.47 -28.58
N SER A 129 1.76 67.74 -29.63
CA SER A 129 1.27 68.28 -30.92
C SER A 129 -0.24 68.55 -30.89
N GLY A 130 -0.96 68.20 -29.83
CA GLY A 130 -2.41 68.38 -29.71
C GLY A 130 -3.20 67.43 -30.60
N ALA A 131 -2.73 66.18 -30.72
CA ALA A 131 -3.41 65.12 -31.48
C ALA A 131 -4.86 64.91 -31.03
N PRO A 132 -5.76 64.40 -31.90
CA PRO A 132 -7.15 64.10 -31.56
C PRO A 132 -7.26 63.09 -30.39
N GLY A 133 -8.28 63.23 -29.54
CA GLY A 133 -8.46 62.41 -28.38
C GLY A 133 -8.56 60.87 -28.64
N GLU A 134 -9.07 60.50 -29.83
CA GLU A 134 -9.09 59.13 -30.30
C GLU A 134 -7.68 58.54 -30.51
N GLU A 135 -6.78 59.34 -31.08
CA GLU A 135 -5.38 58.98 -31.32
C GLU A 135 -4.62 58.84 -29.99
N LEU A 136 -4.79 59.79 -29.05
CA LEU A 136 -4.22 59.69 -27.71
C LEU A 136 -4.72 58.45 -26.93
N THR A 137 -6.01 58.08 -27.12
CA THR A 137 -6.56 56.87 -26.53
C THR A 137 -5.93 55.62 -27.12
N ALA A 138 -5.68 55.60 -28.44
CA ALA A 138 -4.99 54.49 -29.10
C ALA A 138 -3.54 54.36 -28.63
N ASP A 139 -2.81 55.47 -28.53
CA ASP A 139 -1.44 55.48 -28.03
C ASP A 139 -1.36 55.05 -26.56
N GLN A 140 -2.30 55.48 -25.73
CA GLN A 140 -2.37 55.05 -24.34
C GLN A 140 -2.61 53.53 -24.24
N ALA A 141 -3.44 52.99 -25.16
CA ALA A 141 -3.65 51.54 -25.22
C ALA A 141 -2.39 50.80 -25.67
N ALA A 142 -1.63 51.35 -26.63
CA ALA A 142 -0.35 50.78 -27.07
C ALA A 142 0.66 50.77 -25.93
N VAL A 143 0.84 51.88 -25.20
CA VAL A 143 1.69 51.94 -24.00
C VAL A 143 1.29 50.90 -22.95
N THR A 144 -0.01 50.71 -22.73
CA THR A 144 -0.49 49.71 -21.77
C THR A 144 -0.17 48.31 -22.24
N ALA A 145 -0.34 48.00 -23.51
CA ALA A 145 0.03 46.71 -24.09
C ALA A 145 1.53 46.43 -24.01
N ALA A 146 2.36 47.43 -24.34
CA ALA A 146 3.80 47.35 -24.25
C ALA A 146 4.28 47.13 -22.79
N LYS A 147 3.66 47.79 -21.80
CA LYS A 147 3.93 47.53 -20.37
C LYS A 147 3.63 46.10 -19.98
N SER A 148 2.52 45.56 -20.47
CA SER A 148 2.18 44.15 -20.22
C SER A 148 3.22 43.21 -20.85
N ALA A 149 3.72 43.55 -22.06
CA ALA A 149 4.76 42.74 -22.71
C ALA A 149 6.08 42.76 -21.93
N VAL A 150 6.51 43.93 -21.41
CA VAL A 150 7.69 44.06 -20.53
C VAL A 150 7.52 43.21 -19.27
N THR A 151 6.35 43.28 -18.63
CA THR A 151 6.08 42.43 -17.44
C THR A 151 6.19 40.94 -17.77
N SER A 152 5.57 40.49 -18.87
CA SER A 152 5.67 39.09 -19.29
C SER A 152 7.11 38.64 -19.62
N ALA A 153 7.91 39.51 -20.28
CA ALA A 153 9.28 39.19 -20.56
C ALA A 153 10.13 39.12 -19.27
N GLN A 154 9.87 40.03 -18.32
CA GLN A 154 10.53 40.02 -17.01
C GLN A 154 10.18 38.75 -16.20
N ASP A 155 8.91 38.35 -16.23
CA ASP A 155 8.47 37.11 -15.57
C ASP A 155 9.18 35.90 -16.21
N SER A 156 9.23 35.83 -17.53
CA SER A 156 9.96 34.78 -18.25
C SER A 156 11.47 34.75 -17.91
N LEU A 157 12.09 35.91 -17.74
CA LEU A 157 13.49 35.99 -17.32
C LEU A 157 13.67 35.51 -15.86
N ASN A 158 12.74 35.81 -14.98
CA ASN A 158 12.77 35.33 -13.61
C ASN A 158 12.62 33.79 -13.58
N ASP A 159 11.76 33.25 -14.44
CA ASP A 159 11.51 31.82 -14.60
C ASP A 159 12.71 31.04 -15.19
N ALA A 160 13.75 31.72 -15.65
CA ALA A 160 15.04 31.12 -16.00
C ALA A 160 15.77 30.54 -14.78
N THR A 161 15.35 30.92 -13.58
CA THR A 161 15.87 30.39 -12.32
C THR A 161 14.81 29.53 -11.66
N LEU A 162 15.06 28.23 -11.58
CA LEU A 162 14.18 27.27 -10.88
C LEU A 162 14.39 27.42 -9.38
N THR A 163 13.30 27.68 -8.64
CA THR A 163 13.36 27.87 -7.19
C THR A 163 12.42 26.89 -6.48
N ALA A 164 12.78 26.48 -5.26
CA ALA A 164 11.97 25.62 -4.42
C ALA A 164 10.69 26.34 -3.94
N PRO A 165 9.50 25.86 -4.22
CA PRO A 165 8.26 26.45 -3.71
C PRO A 165 8.00 26.15 -2.23
N ILE A 166 8.53 25.04 -1.73
CA ILE A 166 8.43 24.59 -0.34
C ILE A 166 9.81 24.31 0.24
N ALA A 167 9.93 24.28 1.56
CA ALA A 167 11.11 23.74 2.23
C ALA A 167 10.96 22.21 2.35
N GLY A 168 12.06 21.47 2.21
CA GLY A 168 12.02 20.02 2.26
C GLY A 168 13.34 19.39 1.85
N GLU A 169 13.30 18.11 1.54
CA GLU A 169 14.42 17.35 1.02
C GLU A 169 14.21 17.06 -0.47
N VAL A 170 15.25 17.16 -1.26
CA VAL A 170 15.20 16.85 -2.70
C VAL A 170 15.15 15.34 -2.88
N ALA A 171 14.00 14.83 -3.30
CA ALA A 171 13.78 13.39 -3.52
C ALA A 171 14.35 12.93 -4.86
N GLU A 172 14.19 13.74 -5.91
CA GLU A 172 14.63 13.39 -7.26
C GLU A 172 15.17 14.62 -8.02
N VAL A 173 16.19 14.41 -8.83
CA VAL A 173 16.75 15.42 -9.74
C VAL A 173 16.95 14.78 -11.10
N ASN A 174 16.11 15.18 -12.07
CA ASN A 174 16.12 14.69 -13.44
C ASN A 174 16.74 15.71 -14.41
N LEU A 175 17.58 16.61 -13.90
CA LEU A 175 18.27 17.64 -14.65
C LEU A 175 19.76 17.36 -14.76
N ALA A 176 20.32 17.67 -15.93
CA ALA A 176 21.77 17.66 -16.16
C ALA A 176 22.22 18.95 -16.81
N VAL A 177 23.40 19.44 -16.41
CA VAL A 177 24.04 20.62 -17.04
C VAL A 177 24.25 20.34 -18.52
N GLY A 178 23.80 21.27 -19.36
CA GLY A 178 23.86 21.16 -20.83
C GLY A 178 22.61 20.51 -21.45
N GLN A 179 21.69 20.00 -20.65
CA GLN A 179 20.40 19.46 -21.11
C GLN A 179 19.51 20.59 -21.63
N GLN A 180 18.74 20.30 -22.70
CA GLN A 180 17.73 21.22 -23.20
C GLN A 180 16.41 20.87 -22.50
N VAL A 181 15.83 21.85 -21.82
CA VAL A 181 14.50 21.72 -21.21
C VAL A 181 13.44 22.43 -22.04
N SER A 182 12.23 21.89 -22.00
CA SER A 182 11.03 22.50 -22.59
C SER A 182 10.26 23.16 -21.45
N GLY A 183 9.87 24.44 -21.63
CA GLY A 183 9.08 25.12 -20.62
C GLY A 183 7.66 24.55 -20.53
N THR A 184 7.17 24.35 -19.29
CA THR A 184 5.79 23.92 -19.00
C THR A 184 4.79 25.08 -19.20
N GLY A 185 5.25 26.31 -19.17
CA GLY A 185 4.46 27.55 -19.34
C GLY A 185 3.93 27.81 -20.75
N GLY A 186 4.38 27.04 -21.72
CA GLY A 186 3.74 27.03 -23.04
C GLY A 186 2.46 26.18 -22.99
N THR A 187 1.34 26.76 -22.58
CA THR A 187 0.04 26.29 -23.06
C THR A 187 0.09 26.37 -24.58
N GLY A 188 0.72 25.42 -25.20
CA GLY A 188 0.56 25.14 -26.62
C GLY A 188 -0.92 24.92 -26.82
N GLY A 189 -1.62 26.00 -27.13
CA GLY A 189 -2.90 25.90 -27.77
C GLY A 189 -2.67 25.04 -29.00
N ASN A 190 -2.84 23.72 -28.83
CA ASN A 190 -3.10 22.83 -29.92
C ASN A 190 -4.47 23.25 -30.46
N THR A 191 -4.51 24.40 -31.12
CA THR A 191 -5.51 24.68 -32.12
C THR A 191 -5.32 23.59 -33.14
N GLY A 192 -6.02 22.47 -32.85
CA GLY A 192 -6.24 21.43 -33.83
C GLY A 192 -6.78 22.10 -35.10
N ASN A 193 -5.86 22.43 -35.98
CA ASN A 193 -6.18 22.69 -37.34
C ASN A 193 -6.67 21.36 -37.94
N SER A 194 -7.95 21.05 -37.70
CA SER A 194 -8.72 20.10 -38.46
C SER A 194 -8.86 20.68 -39.87
N GLY A 195 -7.72 20.77 -40.56
CA GLY A 195 -7.70 20.93 -41.99
C GLY A 195 -8.33 19.71 -42.58
N THR A 196 -9.61 19.81 -42.90
CA THR A 196 -10.33 18.93 -43.81
C THR A 196 -9.61 18.96 -45.16
N SER A 197 -8.52 18.21 -45.29
CA SER A 197 -7.93 17.91 -46.57
C SER A 197 -8.82 16.89 -47.27
N ASN A 198 -9.78 17.41 -48.03
CA ASN A 198 -10.48 16.68 -49.04
C ASN A 198 -9.51 16.34 -50.17
N SER A 199 -8.79 15.23 -50.05
CA SER A 199 -7.94 14.67 -51.12
C SER A 199 -8.71 13.60 -51.82
N SER A 200 -9.33 14.00 -52.91
CA SER A 200 -9.81 13.07 -53.96
C SER A 200 -8.66 12.17 -54.42
N SER A 201 -8.92 10.88 -54.31
CA SER A 201 -8.13 9.77 -54.78
C SER A 201 -7.82 9.86 -56.27
N PHE A 202 -6.54 9.74 -56.63
CA PHE A 202 -6.12 9.10 -57.87
C PHE A 202 -5.15 7.99 -57.50
N ALA A 203 -5.57 6.78 -57.89
CA ALA A 203 -4.76 5.60 -57.83
C ALA A 203 -3.72 5.64 -58.96
N GLU A 204 -2.44 5.45 -58.57
CA GLU A 204 -1.48 4.86 -59.52
C GLU A 204 -0.46 4.03 -58.71
N ALA A 205 -0.36 2.78 -59.13
CA ALA A 205 0.55 1.83 -58.56
C ALA A 205 1.96 2.08 -59.11
N ASP A 206 2.96 2.14 -58.29
CA ASP A 206 4.27 1.57 -58.58
C ASP A 206 5.07 1.20 -57.32
N SER A 207 5.82 0.16 -57.48
CA SER A 207 6.53 -0.69 -56.58
C SER A 207 7.73 -0.06 -55.87
N GLY A 208 7.91 -0.39 -54.60
CA GLY A 208 9.20 -0.78 -54.05
C GLY A 208 10.05 0.31 -53.44
N ALA A 209 10.02 0.43 -52.09
CA ALA A 209 11.22 0.56 -51.24
C ALA A 209 10.81 0.48 -49.78
N THR A 210 11.13 -0.62 -49.13
CA THR A 210 11.17 -0.76 -47.69
C THR A 210 12.24 0.16 -47.10
N SER A 211 11.86 1.31 -46.57
CA SER A 211 12.66 2.03 -45.59
C SER A 211 12.00 1.81 -44.24
N SER A 212 12.56 0.87 -43.48
CA SER A 212 12.36 0.79 -42.03
C SER A 212 12.90 2.03 -41.39
N GLY A 213 12.09 3.09 -41.41
CA GLY A 213 12.25 4.20 -40.53
C GLY A 213 11.84 3.72 -39.13
N THR A 214 12.81 3.33 -38.32
CA THR A 214 12.66 3.26 -36.87
C THR A 214 12.35 4.68 -36.41
N ASN A 215 11.09 5.03 -36.42
CA ASN A 215 10.61 6.20 -35.71
C ASN A 215 10.72 5.83 -34.23
N GLY A 216 11.89 6.06 -33.67
CA GLY A 216 12.06 6.15 -32.23
C GLY A 216 11.18 7.28 -31.76
N SER A 217 9.93 6.96 -31.44
CA SER A 217 9.17 7.80 -30.51
C SER A 217 9.98 7.82 -29.22
N SER A 218 10.86 8.80 -29.12
CA SER A 218 11.25 9.28 -27.81
C SER A 218 9.95 9.79 -27.18
N SER A 219 9.24 8.91 -26.50
CA SER A 219 8.35 9.31 -25.43
C SER A 219 9.27 10.07 -24.48
N SER A 220 9.29 11.39 -24.59
CA SER A 220 9.67 12.23 -23.48
C SER A 220 8.66 11.87 -22.38
N SER A 221 9.04 10.94 -21.50
CA SER A 221 8.47 10.92 -20.19
C SER A 221 8.80 12.29 -19.62
N SER A 222 7.83 13.17 -19.61
CA SER A 222 7.86 14.38 -18.79
C SER A 222 7.72 13.89 -17.34
N GLY A 223 8.77 13.29 -16.83
CA GLY A 223 8.95 13.12 -15.41
C GLY A 223 9.36 14.51 -14.89
N ASP A 224 8.88 14.84 -13.72
CA ASP A 224 9.17 16.08 -13.04
C ASP A 224 10.68 16.31 -12.96
N GLN A 225 11.12 17.56 -13.15
CA GLN A 225 12.56 17.86 -13.27
C GLN A 225 13.24 17.81 -11.90
N VAL A 226 12.57 18.30 -10.86
CA VAL A 226 13.01 18.22 -9.47
C VAL A 226 11.79 17.95 -8.60
N VAL A 227 11.89 16.94 -7.74
CA VAL A 227 10.85 16.60 -6.76
C VAL A 227 11.36 16.97 -5.37
N ILE A 228 10.57 17.75 -4.63
CA ILE A 228 10.88 18.17 -3.26
C ILE A 228 9.81 17.63 -2.33
N VAL A 229 10.21 16.96 -1.27
CA VAL A 229 9.34 16.30 -0.30
C VAL A 229 9.49 16.98 1.05
N ASP A 230 8.39 17.36 1.67
CA ASP A 230 8.39 17.84 3.06
C ASP A 230 8.50 16.65 4.01
N THR A 231 9.65 16.51 4.64
CA THR A 231 9.92 15.44 5.62
C THR A 231 9.51 15.80 7.05
N SER A 232 8.93 16.98 7.26
CA SER A 232 8.51 17.43 8.61
C SER A 232 7.14 16.90 9.02
N SER A 233 6.31 16.53 8.05
CA SER A 233 4.95 16.03 8.27
C SER A 233 4.63 14.88 7.31
N TRP A 234 4.00 13.84 7.86
CA TRP A 234 3.68 12.62 7.14
C TRP A 234 2.19 12.31 7.25
N LEU A 235 1.65 11.70 6.23
CA LEU A 235 0.32 11.13 6.22
C LEU A 235 0.37 9.68 5.75
N VAL A 236 -0.68 8.94 6.08
CA VAL A 236 -0.85 7.57 5.59
C VAL A 236 -2.19 7.49 4.86
N ASP A 237 -2.13 7.21 3.57
CA ASP A 237 -3.32 6.91 2.80
C ASP A 237 -3.68 5.44 2.95
N ALA A 238 -4.67 5.19 3.77
CA ALA A 238 -5.13 3.86 4.12
C ALA A 238 -6.42 3.47 3.41
N SER A 239 -6.60 2.18 3.20
CA SER A 239 -7.81 1.59 2.65
C SER A 239 -8.52 0.76 3.70
N VAL A 240 -9.75 1.13 4.05
CA VAL A 240 -10.58 0.49 5.07
C VAL A 240 -11.76 -0.21 4.42
N ASP A 241 -12.08 -1.42 4.88
CA ASP A 241 -13.21 -2.18 4.38
C ASP A 241 -14.58 -1.58 4.79
N ASP A 242 -15.58 -1.80 3.94
CA ASP A 242 -16.98 -1.37 4.16
C ASP A 242 -17.56 -1.82 5.51
N SER A 243 -17.13 -2.96 6.02
CA SER A 243 -17.58 -3.47 7.30
C SER A 243 -17.14 -2.65 8.51
N SER A 244 -16.04 -1.90 8.40
CA SER A 244 -15.41 -1.18 9.52
C SER A 244 -15.54 0.34 9.39
N ILE A 245 -15.76 0.86 8.17
CA ILE A 245 -15.79 2.30 7.92
C ILE A 245 -16.89 3.05 8.69
N GLY A 246 -18.03 2.38 8.94
CA GLY A 246 -19.14 2.98 9.67
C GLY A 246 -18.88 3.23 11.17
N GLU A 247 -17.79 2.72 11.69
CA GLU A 247 -17.39 2.86 13.10
C GLU A 247 -16.25 3.88 13.30
N ILE A 248 -15.56 4.26 12.21
CA ILE A 248 -14.42 5.18 12.23
C ILE A 248 -14.92 6.62 12.16
N GLU A 249 -14.40 7.47 13.05
CA GLU A 249 -14.69 8.89 13.07
C GLU A 249 -13.40 9.71 12.87
N GLN A 250 -13.56 10.93 12.35
CA GLN A 250 -12.45 11.87 12.25
C GLN A 250 -11.94 12.23 13.65
N GLY A 251 -10.64 12.13 13.86
CA GLY A 251 -9.98 12.34 15.14
C GLY A 251 -9.71 11.06 15.93
N ASP A 252 -10.13 9.89 15.44
CA ASP A 252 -9.77 8.61 16.03
C ASP A 252 -8.25 8.39 16.01
N GLN A 253 -7.73 7.76 17.05
CA GLN A 253 -6.31 7.44 17.14
C GLN A 253 -5.99 6.23 16.28
N ALA A 254 -4.83 6.27 15.64
CA ALA A 254 -4.31 5.17 14.84
C ALA A 254 -2.89 4.81 15.25
N ASP A 255 -2.65 3.53 15.43
CA ASP A 255 -1.34 2.94 15.58
C ASP A 255 -0.87 2.50 14.19
N ILE A 256 0.27 2.99 13.75
CA ILE A 256 0.83 2.78 12.42
C ILE A 256 2.12 1.99 12.57
N VAL A 257 2.22 0.86 11.92
CA VAL A 257 3.43 0.01 11.91
C VAL A 257 3.94 -0.08 10.49
N PRO A 258 5.01 0.65 10.13
CA PRO A 258 5.63 0.57 8.80
C PRO A 258 6.19 -0.83 8.55
N GLU A 259 6.02 -1.36 7.36
CA GLU A 259 6.54 -2.67 6.99
C GLU A 259 8.09 -2.69 7.08
N GLY A 260 8.61 -3.70 7.78
CA GLY A 260 10.04 -3.82 8.02
C GLY A 260 10.57 -3.02 9.22
N SER A 261 9.70 -2.35 9.97
CA SER A 261 10.04 -1.65 11.23
C SER A 261 9.30 -2.28 12.41
N ASP A 262 9.99 -2.40 13.54
CA ASP A 262 9.37 -2.80 14.82
C ASP A 262 8.87 -1.58 15.62
N THR A 263 8.96 -0.37 15.05
CA THR A 263 8.59 0.88 15.71
C THR A 263 7.16 1.26 15.34
N THR A 264 6.30 1.40 16.34
CA THR A 264 4.94 1.92 16.16
C THR A 264 4.99 3.45 16.13
N VAL A 265 4.38 4.01 15.10
CA VAL A 265 4.17 5.45 14.93
C VAL A 265 2.70 5.74 15.22
N TYR A 266 2.40 6.86 15.84
CA TYR A 266 1.04 7.23 16.19
C TYR A 266 0.49 8.28 15.24
N GLY A 267 -0.80 8.19 14.96
CA GLY A 267 -1.49 9.13 14.10
C GLY A 267 -2.93 9.39 14.55
N THR A 268 -3.59 10.28 13.84
CA THR A 268 -5.02 10.57 14.02
C THR A 268 -5.71 10.56 12.66
N VAL A 269 -6.95 10.06 12.61
CA VAL A 269 -7.76 10.07 11.38
C VAL A 269 -8.05 11.52 10.99
N GLY A 270 -7.46 11.98 9.91
CA GLY A 270 -7.62 13.33 9.36
C GLY A 270 -8.85 13.47 8.48
N SER A 271 -9.04 12.52 7.54
CA SER A 271 -10.19 12.53 6.64
C SER A 271 -10.65 11.14 6.25
N ILE A 272 -11.94 11.03 5.89
CA ILE A 272 -12.57 9.79 5.44
C ILE A 272 -13.21 10.07 4.09
N GLY A 273 -12.80 9.34 3.05
CA GLY A 273 -13.36 9.47 1.71
C GLY A 273 -14.74 8.83 1.61
N LEU A 274 -15.63 9.51 0.92
CA LEU A 274 -17.03 9.06 0.73
C LEU A 274 -17.24 8.20 -0.50
N ILE A 275 -16.22 8.07 -1.34
CA ILE A 275 -16.28 7.30 -2.59
C ILE A 275 -15.47 6.02 -2.40
N ALA A 276 -16.18 4.89 -2.45
CA ALA A 276 -15.52 3.60 -2.38
C ALA A 276 -14.76 3.28 -3.67
N SER A 277 -13.59 2.70 -3.54
CA SER A 277 -12.90 2.00 -4.60
C SER A 277 -13.17 0.49 -4.48
N SER A 278 -13.31 -0.22 -5.59
CA SER A 278 -13.48 -1.67 -5.57
C SER A 278 -12.35 -2.30 -6.39
N SER A 279 -11.39 -2.86 -5.73
CA SER A 279 -10.44 -3.80 -6.29
C SER A 279 -10.79 -5.20 -5.79
N SER A 280 -10.84 -6.19 -6.66
CA SER A 280 -11.17 -7.59 -6.30
C SER A 280 -12.58 -7.87 -5.71
N GLY A 281 -13.56 -6.97 -5.91
CA GLY A 281 -14.97 -7.22 -5.53
C GLY A 281 -15.33 -6.88 -4.08
N VAL A 282 -14.40 -6.38 -3.29
CA VAL A 282 -14.66 -5.80 -1.97
C VAL A 282 -14.60 -4.28 -2.10
N ALA A 283 -15.60 -3.59 -1.54
CA ALA A 283 -15.59 -2.14 -1.47
C ALA A 283 -14.68 -1.68 -0.34
N SER A 284 -13.78 -0.75 -0.65
CA SER A 284 -12.90 -0.13 0.34
C SER A 284 -12.96 1.40 0.21
N PHE A 285 -12.84 2.06 1.34
CA PHE A 285 -12.90 3.51 1.44
C PHE A 285 -11.52 4.07 1.78
N PRO A 286 -11.08 5.15 1.10
CA PRO A 286 -9.83 5.79 1.45
C PRO A 286 -9.98 6.57 2.77
N VAL A 287 -9.02 6.40 3.65
CA VAL A 287 -8.92 7.11 4.94
C VAL A 287 -7.51 7.67 5.05
N THR A 288 -7.41 8.98 5.21
CA THR A 288 -6.12 9.63 5.43
C THR A 288 -5.87 9.77 6.94
N VAL A 289 -4.72 9.32 7.37
CA VAL A 289 -4.28 9.39 8.78
C VAL A 289 -3.09 10.32 8.87
N ASP A 290 -3.21 11.39 9.63
CA ASP A 290 -2.13 12.32 9.90
C ASP A 290 -1.20 11.73 10.96
N VAL A 291 0.07 11.61 10.64
CA VAL A 291 1.10 11.11 11.57
C VAL A 291 1.41 12.19 12.61
N THR A 292 1.40 11.83 13.88
CA THR A 292 1.70 12.74 14.98
C THR A 292 3.12 12.54 15.48
N GLY A 293 3.81 13.65 15.80
CA GLY A 293 5.19 13.63 16.26
C GLY A 293 6.19 13.85 15.13
N ASP A 294 7.44 13.52 15.39
CA ASP A 294 8.57 13.63 14.44
C ASP A 294 9.20 12.24 14.28
N PRO A 295 8.57 11.37 13.48
CA PRO A 295 9.07 10.02 13.28
C PRO A 295 10.29 10.04 12.36
N SER A 296 11.43 9.61 12.87
CA SER A 296 12.64 9.42 12.07
C SER A 296 12.60 8.07 11.35
N GLY A 297 13.06 8.06 10.09
CA GLY A 297 13.21 6.83 9.30
C GLY A 297 11.98 6.40 8.53
N LEU A 298 11.01 7.30 8.31
CA LEU A 298 9.95 7.10 7.34
C LEU A 298 10.45 7.49 5.94
N TYR A 299 9.97 6.77 4.95
CA TYR A 299 10.21 7.03 3.54
C TYR A 299 8.89 6.99 2.78
N THR A 300 8.78 7.82 1.77
CA THR A 300 7.63 7.84 0.85
C THR A 300 7.44 6.48 0.18
N GLY A 301 6.19 6.02 0.09
CA GLY A 301 5.85 4.76 -0.58
C GLY A 301 6.00 3.50 0.28
N LEU A 302 6.39 3.62 1.56
CA LEU A 302 6.38 2.48 2.46
C LEU A 302 4.95 2.04 2.76
N THR A 303 4.70 0.73 2.70
CA THR A 303 3.46 0.14 3.18
C THR A 303 3.45 0.14 4.70
N ALA A 304 2.30 0.40 5.31
CA ALA A 304 2.10 0.33 6.74
C ALA A 304 0.80 -0.40 7.09
N ASP A 305 0.85 -1.14 8.19
CA ASP A 305 -0.33 -1.70 8.83
C ASP A 305 -0.86 -0.70 9.86
N LEU A 306 -2.16 -0.41 9.76
CA LEU A 306 -2.83 0.52 10.65
C LEU A 306 -3.83 -0.21 11.55
N THR A 307 -3.83 0.21 12.81
CA THR A 307 -4.85 -0.20 13.79
C THR A 307 -5.52 1.05 14.32
N ILE A 308 -6.73 1.35 13.83
CA ILE A 308 -7.51 2.53 14.21
C ILE A 308 -8.35 2.17 15.43
N VAL A 309 -8.26 2.95 16.50
CA VAL A 309 -9.01 2.77 17.75
C VAL A 309 -10.32 3.53 17.65
N VAL A 310 -11.38 2.83 17.23
CA VAL A 310 -12.71 3.42 17.02
C VAL A 310 -13.50 3.63 18.31
N LYS A 311 -13.21 2.85 19.34
CA LYS A 311 -13.84 3.00 20.64
C LYS A 311 -12.94 2.47 21.75
N GLN A 312 -12.77 3.25 22.77
CA GLN A 312 -12.03 2.85 23.97
C GLN A 312 -12.88 3.07 25.22
N LEU A 313 -13.03 2.04 26.02
CA LEU A 313 -13.71 2.09 27.31
C LEU A 313 -12.71 1.73 28.40
N SER A 314 -12.41 2.69 29.26
CA SER A 314 -11.59 2.51 30.45
C SER A 314 -12.46 2.31 31.69
N ASP A 315 -11.89 1.69 32.70
CA ASP A 315 -12.57 1.40 33.99
C ASP A 315 -13.86 0.56 33.84
N VAL A 316 -13.88 -0.35 32.89
CA VAL A 316 -14.98 -1.31 32.70
C VAL A 316 -14.59 -2.68 33.26
N LEU A 317 -15.58 -3.40 33.81
CA LEU A 317 -15.34 -4.74 34.30
C LEU A 317 -15.09 -5.69 33.12
N THR A 318 -13.92 -6.33 33.09
CA THR A 318 -13.50 -7.21 32.01
C THR A 318 -13.31 -8.65 32.50
N VAL A 319 -13.56 -9.58 31.58
CA VAL A 319 -13.23 -10.99 31.72
C VAL A 319 -12.67 -11.51 30.39
N PRO A 320 -11.78 -12.51 30.40
CA PRO A 320 -11.34 -13.15 29.17
C PRO A 320 -12.51 -13.74 28.37
N THR A 321 -12.53 -13.55 27.05
CA THR A 321 -13.58 -14.09 26.18
C THR A 321 -13.68 -15.62 26.24
N ALA A 322 -12.58 -16.31 26.59
CA ALA A 322 -12.54 -17.75 26.80
C ALA A 322 -13.31 -18.24 28.05
N ALA A 323 -13.66 -17.33 28.96
CA ALA A 323 -14.52 -17.61 30.11
C ALA A 323 -16.02 -17.52 29.78
N LEU A 324 -16.39 -16.95 28.63
CA LEU A 324 -17.77 -16.80 28.20
C LEU A 324 -18.30 -18.10 27.58
N ARG A 325 -19.49 -18.51 27.99
CA ARG A 325 -20.22 -19.64 27.42
C ARG A 325 -21.54 -19.16 26.83
N TYR A 326 -21.82 -19.61 25.62
CA TYR A 326 -23.06 -19.27 24.92
C TYR A 326 -23.98 -20.48 24.94
N GLU A 327 -24.94 -20.47 25.83
CA GLU A 327 -25.94 -21.56 25.97
C GLU A 327 -27.37 -21.00 25.97
N ASN A 328 -28.29 -21.74 25.36
CA ASN A 328 -29.73 -21.43 25.33
C ASN A 328 -30.10 -20.00 24.87
N GLY A 329 -29.24 -19.34 24.03
CA GLY A 329 -29.49 -17.98 23.55
C GLY A 329 -29.09 -16.88 24.55
N GLY A 330 -28.43 -17.23 25.67
CA GLY A 330 -27.83 -16.31 26.64
C GLY A 330 -26.33 -16.49 26.76
N THR A 331 -25.67 -15.48 27.32
CA THR A 331 -24.25 -15.57 27.67
C THR A 331 -24.14 -15.81 29.17
N GLU A 332 -23.39 -16.80 29.55
CA GLU A 332 -23.15 -17.19 30.94
C GLU A 332 -21.64 -17.31 31.20
N VAL A 333 -21.26 -17.12 32.44
CA VAL A 333 -19.90 -17.33 32.92
C VAL A 333 -19.93 -18.36 34.04
N GLU A 334 -18.99 -19.30 34.00
CA GLU A 334 -18.77 -20.24 35.09
C GLU A 334 -17.91 -19.56 36.16
N MET A 335 -18.49 -19.29 37.32
CA MET A 335 -17.80 -18.67 38.44
C MET A 335 -17.61 -19.62 39.62
N VAL A 336 -16.52 -19.41 40.36
CA VAL A 336 -16.23 -20.20 41.56
C VAL A 336 -16.83 -19.51 42.79
N GLN A 337 -17.93 -20.04 43.33
CA GLN A 337 -18.54 -19.53 44.54
C GLN A 337 -18.47 -20.57 45.67
N ASN A 338 -17.82 -20.27 46.76
CA ASN A 338 -17.64 -21.18 47.89
C ASN A 338 -17.03 -22.56 47.52
N GLY A 339 -16.10 -22.57 46.52
CA GLY A 339 -15.46 -23.78 46.05
C GLY A 339 -16.33 -24.66 45.16
N ARG A 340 -17.42 -24.12 44.61
CA ARG A 340 -18.32 -24.79 43.65
C ARG A 340 -18.43 -23.92 42.39
N ASP A 341 -18.45 -24.58 41.27
CA ASP A 341 -18.66 -23.93 39.98
C ASP A 341 -20.18 -23.69 39.82
N VAL A 342 -20.52 -22.42 39.56
CA VAL A 342 -21.90 -21.93 39.38
C VAL A 342 -21.98 -21.17 38.07
N MET A 343 -22.98 -21.51 37.25
CA MET A 343 -23.25 -20.75 36.03
C MET A 343 -24.01 -19.46 36.36
N GLN A 344 -23.44 -18.34 36.00
CA GLN A 344 -24.00 -17.01 36.23
C GLN A 344 -24.32 -16.34 34.88
N PRO A 345 -25.59 -16.00 34.64
CA PRO A 345 -25.93 -15.22 33.42
C PRO A 345 -25.35 -13.81 33.52
N VAL A 346 -24.75 -13.38 32.42
CA VAL A 346 -24.09 -12.09 32.30
C VAL A 346 -24.54 -11.35 31.03
N THR A 347 -24.51 -10.03 31.07
CA THR A 347 -24.68 -9.19 29.90
C THR A 347 -23.31 -8.70 29.45
N VAL A 348 -22.95 -9.07 28.23
CA VAL A 348 -21.68 -8.68 27.61
C VAL A 348 -21.89 -7.40 26.79
N GLY A 349 -20.95 -6.48 26.89
CA GLY A 349 -20.85 -5.29 26.07
C GLY A 349 -19.90 -5.50 24.90
N ILE A 350 -18.90 -4.63 24.78
CA ILE A 350 -17.85 -4.74 23.74
C ILE A 350 -16.88 -5.86 24.11
N SER A 351 -16.48 -6.64 23.10
CA SER A 351 -15.44 -7.66 23.25
C SER A 351 -14.36 -7.42 22.16
N SER A 352 -13.10 -7.36 22.57
CA SER A 352 -11.96 -7.15 21.70
C SER A 352 -10.67 -7.61 22.38
N GLY A 353 -9.64 -7.95 21.60
CA GLY A 353 -8.33 -8.31 22.14
C GLY A 353 -8.31 -9.52 23.07
N GLY A 354 -9.32 -10.39 23.02
CA GLY A 354 -9.44 -11.54 23.93
C GLY A 354 -10.11 -11.23 25.27
N GLU A 355 -10.52 -9.97 25.50
CA GLU A 355 -11.29 -9.53 26.68
C GLU A 355 -12.71 -9.10 26.29
N ALA A 356 -13.63 -9.24 27.22
CA ALA A 356 -15.02 -8.83 27.07
C ALA A 356 -15.45 -7.96 28.24
N GLN A 357 -16.12 -6.86 27.93
CA GLN A 357 -16.77 -6.03 28.93
C GLN A 357 -18.00 -6.74 29.48
N ILE A 358 -18.15 -6.74 30.81
CA ILE A 358 -19.36 -7.20 31.48
C ILE A 358 -20.13 -5.99 32.01
N THR A 359 -21.34 -5.79 31.49
CA THR A 359 -22.22 -4.68 31.89
C THR A 359 -23.10 -5.03 33.07
N SER A 360 -23.40 -6.31 33.26
CA SER A 360 -24.16 -6.81 34.43
C SER A 360 -23.94 -8.31 34.67
N GLY A 361 -24.12 -8.74 35.91
CA GLY A 361 -24.05 -10.14 36.31
C GLY A 361 -22.82 -10.55 37.09
N LEU A 362 -21.75 -9.75 37.09
CA LEU A 362 -20.54 -9.96 37.88
C LEU A 362 -20.11 -8.68 38.61
N VAL A 363 -19.29 -8.85 39.65
CA VAL A 363 -18.61 -7.76 40.37
C VAL A 363 -17.10 -7.96 40.33
N ALA A 364 -16.36 -6.85 40.47
CA ALA A 364 -14.91 -6.93 40.55
C ALA A 364 -14.45 -7.80 41.71
N GLY A 365 -13.55 -8.72 41.45
CA GLY A 365 -13.08 -9.71 42.43
C GLY A 365 -13.69 -11.09 42.30
N ASP A 366 -14.76 -11.26 41.50
CA ASP A 366 -15.35 -12.58 41.22
C ASP A 366 -14.34 -13.44 40.43
N GLN A 367 -14.29 -14.73 40.83
CA GLN A 367 -13.43 -15.72 40.19
C GLN A 367 -14.21 -16.44 39.10
N VAL A 368 -13.74 -16.28 37.84
CA VAL A 368 -14.32 -16.94 36.67
C VAL A 368 -13.41 -18.03 36.14
N VAL A 369 -14.02 -19.09 35.61
CA VAL A 369 -13.32 -20.27 35.09
C VAL A 369 -13.10 -20.08 33.60
N GLU A 370 -11.88 -20.01 33.18
CA GLU A 370 -11.47 -20.01 31.79
C GLU A 370 -11.15 -21.44 31.35
N THR A 371 -11.74 -21.89 30.26
CA THR A 371 -11.58 -23.26 29.76
C THR A 371 -10.81 -23.25 28.43
N PHE A 372 -9.59 -23.75 28.44
CA PHE A 372 -8.80 -23.98 27.23
C PHE A 372 -8.94 -25.43 26.77
N VAL A 373 -9.45 -25.63 25.57
CA VAL A 373 -9.40 -26.92 24.89
C VAL A 373 -8.06 -27.01 24.17
N ARG A 374 -7.09 -27.68 24.77
CA ARG A 374 -5.82 -27.94 24.09
C ARG A 374 -6.06 -29.06 23.08
N SER A 375 -6.22 -28.74 21.81
CA SER A 375 -6.14 -29.70 20.72
C SER A 375 -4.71 -30.25 20.73
N THR A 376 -4.48 -31.41 21.34
CA THR A 376 -3.27 -32.18 21.09
C THR A 376 -3.37 -32.70 19.66
N THR A 377 -2.95 -31.91 18.70
CA THR A 377 -2.58 -32.43 17.39
C THR A 377 -1.38 -33.35 17.66
N GLY A 378 -1.69 -34.62 17.91
CA GLY A 378 -0.68 -35.65 18.02
C GLY A 378 0.14 -35.59 16.75
N ARG A 379 1.39 -35.20 16.90
CA ARG A 379 2.41 -35.35 15.89
C ARG A 379 2.54 -36.84 15.65
N SER A 380 1.66 -37.37 14.77
CA SER A 380 1.75 -38.75 14.27
C SER A 380 3.09 -38.85 13.62
N GLY A 381 3.92 -39.65 14.31
CA GLY A 381 5.25 -39.99 13.84
C GLY A 381 5.18 -40.55 12.43
N THR A 382 6.21 -40.20 11.70
CA THR A 382 6.72 -40.79 10.49
C THR A 382 6.35 -42.29 10.36
N GLY A 383 5.20 -42.59 9.80
CA GLY A 383 4.84 -43.88 9.25
C GLY A 383 5.24 -43.86 7.78
N GLY A 384 6.40 -44.35 7.47
CA GLY A 384 6.79 -44.66 6.12
C GLY A 384 5.75 -45.59 5.51
N PHE A 385 5.06 -45.17 4.49
CA PHE A 385 4.27 -46.03 3.62
C PHE A 385 5.27 -46.78 2.74
N GLU A 386 5.61 -47.98 3.16
CA GLU A 386 6.25 -49.00 2.34
C GLU A 386 5.18 -49.54 1.38
N PHE A 387 5.27 -49.22 0.10
CA PHE A 387 4.43 -49.81 -0.94
C PHE A 387 5.03 -51.18 -1.29
N PRO A 388 4.30 -52.30 -1.11
CA PRO A 388 4.69 -53.59 -1.68
C PRO A 388 4.18 -53.66 -3.10
N GLY A 389 5.02 -53.54 -4.06
CA GLY A 389 4.63 -53.75 -5.46
C GLY A 389 5.71 -53.27 -6.42
N GLY A 390 6.69 -54.12 -6.68
CA GLY A 390 7.71 -53.94 -7.70
C GLY A 390 7.09 -53.85 -9.09
N GLY A 391 7.56 -52.89 -9.84
CA GLY A 391 7.32 -52.74 -11.27
C GLY A 391 8.46 -52.00 -11.87
N SER A 392 9.49 -52.76 -12.30
CA SER A 392 10.59 -52.27 -13.09
C SER A 392 10.06 -51.78 -14.44
N PHE A 393 10.08 -50.49 -14.70
CA PHE A 393 10.03 -49.96 -16.05
C PHE A 393 11.42 -49.53 -16.49
N ARG A 394 11.95 -50.44 -17.34
CA ARG A 394 13.20 -50.26 -18.06
C ARG A 394 12.89 -49.60 -19.40
N GLY A 395 13.57 -48.55 -19.71
CA GLY A 395 13.95 -48.25 -21.08
C GLY A 395 13.13 -47.15 -21.78
N GLY A 396 13.85 -46.16 -22.20
CA GLY A 396 13.41 -45.19 -23.19
C GLY A 396 14.35 -44.00 -23.20
N GLY A 397 15.56 -44.22 -23.68
CA GLY A 397 16.47 -43.14 -24.03
C GLY A 397 15.95 -42.37 -25.21
N PHE A 398 15.95 -41.06 -25.13
CA PHE A 398 15.98 -40.19 -26.30
C PHE A 398 17.26 -39.36 -26.22
N GLY A 399 18.10 -39.67 -27.20
CA GLY A 399 19.36 -39.04 -27.44
C GLY A 399 19.24 -37.71 -28.14
N GLY A 400 20.27 -36.92 -27.97
CA GLY A 400 20.97 -36.31 -29.08
C GLY A 400 20.44 -34.96 -29.54
N GLY A 401 21.24 -33.96 -29.36
CA GLY A 401 21.11 -32.68 -30.02
C GLY A 401 22.09 -31.67 -29.46
N GLY A 402 23.36 -31.94 -29.66
CA GLY A 402 24.39 -30.96 -29.47
C GLY A 402 24.48 -30.01 -30.65
N LEU A 403 24.72 -28.74 -30.37
CA LEU A 403 25.34 -27.73 -31.27
C LEU A 403 25.73 -26.63 -30.27
N GLY A 404 26.91 -26.21 -30.11
CA GLY A 404 27.96 -25.84 -31.05
C GLY A 404 28.59 -24.61 -30.40
N GLY A 405 29.82 -24.75 -29.91
CA GLY A 405 30.60 -23.69 -29.30
C GLY A 405 30.88 -22.54 -30.28
N GLY A 406 30.86 -21.34 -29.72
CA GLY A 406 31.38 -20.14 -30.34
C GLY A 406 32.15 -19.36 -29.32
N VAL A 407 33.45 -19.63 -29.27
CA VAL A 407 34.49 -18.87 -28.57
C VAL A 407 34.71 -17.58 -29.35
N PHE A 408 34.52 -16.39 -28.73
CA PHE A 408 35.13 -15.15 -29.22
C PHE A 408 36.06 -14.59 -28.15
N SER A 409 37.31 -14.50 -28.50
CA SER A 409 38.40 -13.87 -27.78
C SER A 409 38.51 -12.40 -28.15
N PRO A 410 38.95 -11.50 -27.27
CA PRO A 410 39.05 -10.05 -27.54
C PRO A 410 40.36 -9.71 -28.20
N GLY A 411 40.35 -8.70 -29.06
CA GLY A 411 41.53 -8.14 -29.65
C GLY A 411 41.29 -6.75 -30.22
N GLY A 412 42.04 -5.78 -29.72
CA GLY A 412 42.23 -4.46 -30.30
C GLY A 412 41.57 -3.32 -29.57
#